data_686e27efb7a137d41518897379ff33a5
#
_entry.id   686e27efb7a137d41518897379ff33a5
#
_cell.length_a   1.000
_cell.length_b   1.000
_cell.length_c   1.000
_cell.angle_alpha   90.00
_cell.angle_beta   90.00
_cell.angle_gamma   90.00
#
_symmetry.space_group_name_H-M   'P 1'
#
loop_
_entity.id
_entity.type
_entity.pdbx_description
1 polymer ?
#
loop_
_entity_poly.entity_id
_entity_poly.type
_entity_poly.pdbx_seq_one_letter_code
_entity_poly.pdbx_strand_id
1 'polypeptide(L)'
;MSETYPRALVTDALGEVLGDDRVTAVMIAVPAGEHYAVAREALLAGKHAYVEKPITLDVAEAEELVALAAERDLRLMVGHLLLFHPCVSWMKETIEAGDLGRVLYLTSNRLNLGKVRSDENAMWSLAPHDISVALHLLGDSPVEVAAQGFCYLQQRSGIEDVVFLTLRFADGRAAHIHVSWLDPHKDRSLTVVGSRKMVTFDDMSATEKLRVYDKGVDGVEQLDQAPPYASYAELLTLRSGDVVIPHVAMKEPLALLCQHFADCVDTGSKPLTDGVGGVEVLRVLAAAQQSLESGGQPISLAAQA
;
A
#
# COMPACT_ATOMS: atom_id res chain seq x y z
N MET A 1 -3.00 12.59 28.20
CA MET A 1 -2.99 11.11 28.14
C MET A 1 -3.40 10.48 29.47
N SER A 2 -2.82 10.86 30.62
CA SER A 2 -3.19 10.31 31.94
C SER A 2 -4.65 10.48 32.34
N GLU A 3 -5.31 11.56 31.92
CA GLU A 3 -6.75 11.78 32.21
C GLU A 3 -7.67 10.83 31.41
N THR A 4 -7.28 10.50 30.18
CA THR A 4 -8.06 9.61 29.29
C THR A 4 -7.79 8.13 29.60
N TYR A 5 -6.58 7.80 30.02
CA TYR A 5 -6.14 6.44 30.32
C TYR A 5 -5.48 6.37 31.71
N PRO A 6 -6.25 6.39 32.81
CA PRO A 6 -5.71 6.51 34.17
C PRO A 6 -4.90 5.30 34.63
N ARG A 7 -4.95 4.18 33.89
CA ARG A 7 -4.14 2.98 34.18
C ARG A 7 -2.84 2.94 33.41
N ALA A 8 -2.64 3.83 32.41
CA ALA A 8 -1.42 3.88 31.63
C ALA A 8 -0.33 4.62 32.41
N LEU A 9 0.84 4.01 32.50
CA LEU A 9 2.05 4.71 32.93
C LEU A 9 2.53 5.59 31.79
N VAL A 10 2.93 6.81 32.09
CA VAL A 10 3.46 7.77 31.12
C VAL A 10 4.90 8.08 31.53
N THR A 11 5.83 7.81 30.64
CA THR A 11 7.27 8.11 30.80
C THR A 11 7.84 8.69 29.51
N ASP A 12 8.89 9.48 29.60
CA ASP A 12 9.71 9.96 28.50
C ASP A 12 11.00 9.12 28.31
N ALA A 13 11.20 8.11 29.15
CA ALA A 13 12.34 7.22 29.13
C ALA A 13 12.00 5.90 28.42
N LEU A 14 12.36 5.79 27.13
CA LEU A 14 12.17 4.56 26.35
C LEU A 14 12.73 3.32 27.05
N GLY A 15 13.92 3.43 27.68
CA GLY A 15 14.56 2.34 28.39
C GLY A 15 13.71 1.75 29.54
N GLU A 16 12.88 2.54 30.19
CA GLU A 16 11.97 2.06 31.24
C GLU A 16 10.86 1.17 30.62
N VAL A 17 10.35 1.54 29.45
CA VAL A 17 9.35 0.75 28.74
C VAL A 17 9.94 -0.55 28.24
N LEU A 18 11.13 -0.50 27.63
CA LEU A 18 11.78 -1.66 27.06
C LEU A 18 12.32 -2.63 28.13
N GLY A 19 12.68 -2.11 29.30
CA GLY A 19 13.14 -2.90 30.46
C GLY A 19 12.01 -3.51 31.30
N ASP A 20 10.75 -3.18 31.05
CA ASP A 20 9.62 -3.73 31.80
C ASP A 20 9.19 -5.09 31.20
N ASP A 21 9.35 -6.17 31.97
CA ASP A 21 8.97 -7.53 31.55
C ASP A 21 7.47 -7.70 31.29
N ARG A 22 6.63 -6.81 31.80
CA ARG A 22 5.18 -6.80 31.54
C ARG A 22 4.83 -6.29 30.15
N VAL A 23 5.72 -5.53 29.50
CA VAL A 23 5.57 -5.05 28.12
C VAL A 23 6.11 -6.12 27.18
N THR A 24 5.25 -6.75 26.42
CA THR A 24 5.61 -7.77 25.43
C THR A 24 5.73 -7.22 24.01
N ALA A 25 5.02 -6.13 23.72
CA ALA A 25 4.97 -5.51 22.41
C ALA A 25 4.92 -3.98 22.50
N VAL A 26 5.42 -3.29 21.50
CA VAL A 26 5.40 -1.82 21.37
C VAL A 26 4.81 -1.39 20.04
N MET A 27 4.11 -0.23 20.05
CA MET A 27 3.65 0.44 18.84
C MET A 27 4.43 1.75 18.66
N ILE A 28 5.16 1.85 17.56
CA ILE A 28 6.09 2.94 17.27
C ILE A 28 5.45 3.89 16.27
N ALA A 29 5.17 5.13 16.71
CA ALA A 29 4.54 6.20 15.94
C ALA A 29 5.30 7.53 16.13
N VAL A 30 6.62 7.46 16.10
CA VAL A 30 7.54 8.59 16.12
C VAL A 30 7.74 9.15 14.68
N PRO A 31 8.48 10.24 14.46
CA PRO A 31 8.87 10.65 13.12
C PRO A 31 9.63 9.54 12.36
N ALA A 32 9.40 9.43 11.04
CA ALA A 32 9.91 8.32 10.23
C ALA A 32 11.43 8.11 10.32
N GLY A 33 12.22 9.18 10.47
CA GLY A 33 13.67 9.10 10.64
C GLY A 33 14.13 8.42 11.95
N GLU A 34 13.23 8.24 12.91
CA GLU A 34 13.52 7.58 14.19
C GLU A 34 13.00 6.13 14.25
N HIS A 35 12.23 5.70 13.23
CA HIS A 35 11.62 4.37 13.21
C HIS A 35 12.64 3.26 13.38
N TYR A 36 13.72 3.30 12.61
CA TYR A 36 14.79 2.29 12.66
C TYR A 36 15.39 2.16 14.06
N ALA A 37 15.86 3.26 14.63
CA ALA A 37 16.55 3.25 15.92
C ALA A 37 15.65 2.68 17.02
N VAL A 38 14.41 3.17 17.11
CA VAL A 38 13.46 2.75 18.14
C VAL A 38 13.00 1.30 17.93
N ALA A 39 12.73 0.89 16.69
CA ALA A 39 12.34 -0.49 16.39
C ALA A 39 13.47 -1.49 16.69
N ARG A 40 14.69 -1.12 16.33
CA ARG A 40 15.88 -1.94 16.62
C ARG A 40 16.10 -2.14 18.13
N GLU A 41 16.00 -1.06 18.91
CA GLU A 41 16.09 -1.16 20.38
C GLU A 41 14.99 -2.05 20.96
N ALA A 42 13.75 -1.90 20.48
CA ALA A 42 12.63 -2.73 20.91
C ALA A 42 12.85 -4.21 20.62
N LEU A 43 13.26 -4.55 19.38
CA LEU A 43 13.57 -5.94 18.99
C LEU A 43 14.74 -6.51 19.78
N LEU A 44 15.80 -5.72 20.04
CA LEU A 44 16.95 -6.14 20.88
C LEU A 44 16.52 -6.38 22.34
N ALA A 45 15.54 -5.63 22.84
CA ALA A 45 14.96 -5.86 24.16
C ALA A 45 13.94 -7.02 24.21
N GLY A 46 13.78 -7.78 23.10
CA GLY A 46 12.86 -8.92 23.04
C GLY A 46 11.39 -8.52 22.94
N LYS A 47 11.07 -7.31 22.48
CA LYS A 47 9.69 -6.83 22.31
C LYS A 47 9.25 -7.00 20.86
N HIS A 48 8.02 -7.50 20.65
CA HIS A 48 7.35 -7.43 19.35
C HIS A 48 7.14 -5.96 18.96
N ALA A 49 7.26 -5.63 17.68
CA ALA A 49 7.20 -4.24 17.23
C ALA A 49 6.16 -4.03 16.11
N TYR A 50 5.26 -3.08 16.32
CA TYR A 50 4.52 -2.43 15.26
C TYR A 50 5.21 -1.10 14.96
N VAL A 51 5.43 -0.81 13.69
CA VAL A 51 6.06 0.43 13.21
C VAL A 51 5.12 1.14 12.24
N GLU A 52 4.87 2.42 12.44
CA GLU A 52 4.15 3.23 11.45
C GLU A 52 4.88 3.24 10.10
N LYS A 53 4.12 3.52 9.03
CA LYS A 53 4.65 3.64 7.68
C LYS A 53 5.45 4.96 7.50
N PRO A 54 6.52 4.96 6.70
CA PRO A 54 7.25 3.79 6.19
C PRO A 54 8.01 3.07 7.31
N ILE A 55 8.33 1.79 7.13
CA ILE A 55 9.04 1.02 8.16
C ILE A 55 10.36 1.68 8.59
N THR A 56 11.12 2.18 7.61
CA THR A 56 12.33 3.03 7.73
C THR A 56 12.40 3.95 6.52
N LEU A 57 13.45 4.76 6.43
CA LEU A 57 13.75 5.56 5.22
C LEU A 57 14.81 4.92 4.33
N ASP A 58 15.48 3.89 4.79
CA ASP A 58 16.54 3.14 4.10
C ASP A 58 16.19 1.67 4.01
N VAL A 59 16.41 1.06 2.83
CA VAL A 59 16.05 -0.34 2.58
C VAL A 59 16.91 -1.31 3.40
N ALA A 60 18.21 -1.03 3.55
CA ALA A 60 19.12 -1.90 4.32
C ALA A 60 18.77 -1.90 5.81
N GLU A 61 18.36 -0.75 6.35
CA GLU A 61 17.84 -0.66 7.73
C GLU A 61 16.57 -1.49 7.91
N ALA A 62 15.65 -1.45 6.94
CA ALA A 62 14.43 -2.26 7.00
C ALA A 62 14.73 -3.76 6.92
N GLU A 63 15.66 -4.17 6.07
CA GLU A 63 16.13 -5.56 5.96
C GLU A 63 16.80 -6.05 7.26
N GLU A 64 17.60 -5.20 7.92
CA GLU A 64 18.18 -5.51 9.24
C GLU A 64 17.09 -5.75 10.29
N LEU A 65 16.04 -4.88 10.33
CA LEU A 65 14.93 -5.07 11.27
C LEU A 65 14.20 -6.40 11.02
N VAL A 66 13.98 -6.76 9.76
CA VAL A 66 13.34 -8.03 9.38
C VAL A 66 14.20 -9.23 9.81
N ALA A 67 15.51 -9.17 9.54
CA ALA A 67 16.44 -10.23 9.93
C ALA A 67 16.49 -10.38 11.46
N LEU A 68 16.59 -9.26 12.18
CA LEU A 68 16.62 -9.23 13.65
C LEU A 68 15.34 -9.79 14.28
N ALA A 69 14.17 -9.43 13.73
CA ALA A 69 12.88 -9.94 14.18
C ALA A 69 12.79 -11.46 13.96
N ALA A 70 13.23 -11.94 12.80
CA ALA A 70 13.25 -13.37 12.47
C ALA A 70 14.19 -14.16 13.37
N GLU A 71 15.42 -13.66 13.62
CA GLU A 71 16.41 -14.29 14.49
C GLU A 71 15.87 -14.48 15.91
N ARG A 72 15.06 -13.54 16.39
CA ARG A 72 14.53 -13.52 17.76
C ARG A 72 13.11 -14.09 17.90
N ASP A 73 12.54 -14.61 16.81
CA ASP A 73 11.14 -15.06 16.73
C ASP A 73 10.13 -14.00 17.20
N LEU A 74 10.40 -12.73 16.84
CA LEU A 74 9.54 -11.59 17.17
C LEU A 74 8.65 -11.20 15.98
N ARG A 75 7.47 -10.68 16.29
CA ARG A 75 6.55 -10.14 15.28
C ARG A 75 6.93 -8.69 14.99
N LEU A 76 7.27 -8.42 13.72
CA LEU A 76 7.47 -7.09 13.19
C LEU A 76 6.34 -6.80 12.20
N MET A 77 5.53 -5.79 12.50
CA MET A 77 4.37 -5.40 11.72
C MET A 77 4.46 -3.93 11.30
N VAL A 78 4.04 -3.61 10.07
CA VAL A 78 4.10 -2.25 9.52
C VAL A 78 2.69 -1.66 9.38
N GLY A 79 2.55 -0.37 9.60
CA GLY A 79 1.29 0.39 9.62
C GLY A 79 0.63 0.59 8.25
N HIS A 80 0.51 -0.46 7.44
CA HIS A 80 -0.22 -0.42 6.17
C HIS A 80 -1.73 -0.56 6.41
N LEU A 81 -2.32 0.48 7.02
CA LEU A 81 -3.69 0.53 7.52
C LEU A 81 -4.73 0.11 6.49
N LEU A 82 -4.57 0.49 5.22
CA LEU A 82 -5.58 0.21 4.18
C LEU A 82 -5.77 -1.28 3.90
N LEU A 83 -4.80 -2.13 4.19
CA LEU A 83 -4.95 -3.58 4.04
C LEU A 83 -5.99 -4.16 5.02
N PHE A 84 -6.30 -3.44 6.09
CA PHE A 84 -7.33 -3.78 7.07
C PHE A 84 -8.70 -3.13 6.76
N HIS A 85 -8.80 -2.38 5.66
CA HIS A 85 -10.06 -1.78 5.25
C HIS A 85 -11.00 -2.87 4.69
N PRO A 86 -12.25 -3.04 5.21
CA PRO A 86 -13.13 -4.13 4.79
C PRO A 86 -13.39 -4.21 3.29
N CYS A 87 -13.43 -3.05 2.60
CA CYS A 87 -13.58 -3.03 1.14
C CYS A 87 -12.33 -3.55 0.41
N VAL A 88 -11.14 -3.32 0.93
CA VAL A 88 -9.89 -3.86 0.34
C VAL A 88 -9.83 -5.37 0.52
N SER A 89 -10.21 -5.88 1.69
CA SER A 89 -10.34 -7.33 1.93
C SER A 89 -11.36 -7.96 0.98
N TRP A 90 -12.53 -7.33 0.83
CA TRP A 90 -13.55 -7.78 -0.12
C TRP A 90 -13.04 -7.82 -1.57
N MET A 91 -12.29 -6.79 -1.99
CA MET A 91 -11.68 -6.76 -3.33
C MET A 91 -10.68 -7.90 -3.52
N LYS A 92 -9.85 -8.17 -2.50
CA LYS A 92 -8.87 -9.27 -2.53
C LYS A 92 -9.57 -10.62 -2.68
N GLU A 93 -10.59 -10.90 -1.88
CA GLU A 93 -11.39 -12.12 -1.95
C GLU A 93 -12.05 -12.28 -3.34
N THR A 94 -12.58 -11.19 -3.91
CA THR A 94 -13.22 -11.17 -5.24
C THR A 94 -12.21 -11.47 -6.37
N ILE A 95 -10.99 -10.95 -6.25
CA ILE A 95 -9.89 -11.22 -7.19
C ILE A 95 -9.47 -12.69 -7.07
N GLU A 96 -9.28 -13.21 -5.88
CA GLU A 96 -8.86 -14.59 -5.61
C GLU A 96 -9.93 -15.62 -6.03
N ALA A 97 -11.20 -15.27 -5.88
CA ALA A 97 -12.32 -16.07 -6.41
C ALA A 97 -12.37 -16.08 -7.94
N GLY A 98 -11.59 -15.22 -8.60
CA GLY A 98 -11.54 -15.12 -10.05
C GLY A 98 -12.76 -14.42 -10.68
N ASP A 99 -13.57 -13.72 -9.89
CA ASP A 99 -14.80 -13.06 -10.36
C ASP A 99 -14.54 -11.94 -11.38
N LEU A 100 -13.38 -11.26 -11.26
CA LEU A 100 -12.97 -10.23 -12.20
C LEU A 100 -12.37 -10.81 -13.50
N GLY A 101 -12.11 -12.12 -13.56
CA GLY A 101 -11.27 -12.74 -14.57
C GLY A 101 -9.78 -12.45 -14.30
N ARG A 102 -8.96 -12.48 -15.35
CA ARG A 102 -7.55 -12.06 -15.23
C ARG A 102 -7.49 -10.56 -14.96
N VAL A 103 -6.85 -10.16 -13.85
CA VAL A 103 -6.60 -8.75 -13.58
C VAL A 103 -5.65 -8.20 -14.66
N LEU A 104 -5.98 -7.05 -15.24
CA LEU A 104 -5.21 -6.40 -16.29
C LEU A 104 -4.38 -5.25 -15.71
N TYR A 105 -5.03 -4.35 -15.01
CA TYR A 105 -4.36 -3.22 -14.37
C TYR A 105 -5.15 -2.68 -13.17
N LEU A 106 -4.46 -1.85 -12.40
CA LEU A 106 -5.00 -1.12 -11.26
C LEU A 106 -4.68 0.37 -11.41
N THR A 107 -5.61 1.23 -11.01
CA THR A 107 -5.36 2.67 -10.85
C THR A 107 -5.75 3.13 -9.45
N SER A 108 -4.96 4.02 -8.86
CA SER A 108 -5.25 4.62 -7.55
C SER A 108 -5.02 6.11 -7.55
N ASN A 109 -5.93 6.84 -6.92
CA ASN A 109 -5.80 8.27 -6.65
C ASN A 109 -5.81 8.51 -5.15
N ARG A 110 -4.87 9.34 -4.69
CA ARG A 110 -4.84 9.86 -3.32
C ARG A 110 -4.52 11.34 -3.37
N LEU A 111 -5.58 12.11 -3.50
CA LEU A 111 -5.55 13.53 -3.82
C LEU A 111 -6.22 14.32 -2.71
N ASN A 112 -5.62 15.40 -2.28
CA ASN A 112 -6.26 16.35 -1.37
C ASN A 112 -5.49 17.67 -1.35
N LEU A 113 -6.17 18.76 -1.02
CA LEU A 113 -5.51 19.97 -0.59
C LEU A 113 -5.01 19.74 0.85
N GLY A 114 -3.78 19.24 0.96
CA GLY A 114 -3.24 18.71 2.19
C GLY A 114 -2.25 19.63 2.89
N LYS A 115 -1.67 19.12 3.96
CA LYS A 115 -0.55 19.76 4.66
C LYS A 115 0.71 19.55 3.81
N VAL A 116 1.19 20.60 3.17
CA VAL A 116 2.47 20.61 2.46
C VAL A 116 3.59 20.42 3.48
N ARG A 117 4.48 19.47 3.22
CA ARG A 117 5.61 19.14 4.09
C ARG A 117 6.91 19.62 3.48
N SER A 118 7.88 19.91 4.32
CA SER A 118 9.21 20.36 3.90
C SER A 118 10.30 19.29 4.06
N ASP A 119 9.97 18.17 4.66
CA ASP A 119 10.83 17.06 5.04
C ASP A 119 10.62 15.81 4.15
N GLU A 120 9.53 15.76 3.39
CA GLU A 120 9.23 14.69 2.44
C GLU A 120 8.40 15.24 1.27
N ASN A 121 8.36 14.53 0.13
CA ASN A 121 7.48 14.87 -0.99
C ASN A 121 6.11 14.15 -0.90
N ALA A 122 5.18 14.48 -1.83
CA ALA A 122 3.85 13.90 -1.85
C ALA A 122 3.87 12.37 -1.99
N MET A 123 4.85 11.83 -2.68
CA MET A 123 4.98 10.38 -2.86
C MET A 123 5.28 9.67 -1.53
N TRP A 124 6.32 10.08 -0.80
CA TRP A 124 6.67 9.48 0.49
C TRP A 124 5.54 9.61 1.53
N SER A 125 4.83 10.73 1.47
CA SER A 125 3.71 10.99 2.38
C SER A 125 2.50 10.09 2.10
N LEU A 126 2.11 9.93 0.84
CA LEU A 126 0.81 9.38 0.45
C LEU A 126 0.90 8.00 -0.21
N ALA A 127 1.86 7.77 -1.12
CA ALA A 127 1.92 6.58 -1.94
C ALA A 127 2.17 5.25 -1.20
N PRO A 128 2.81 5.19 0.00
CA PRO A 128 2.97 3.93 0.72
C PRO A 128 1.68 3.14 0.91
N HIS A 129 0.56 3.85 1.11
CA HIS A 129 -0.75 3.25 1.25
C HIS A 129 -1.22 2.57 -0.04
N ASP A 130 -1.06 3.26 -1.17
CA ASP A 130 -1.54 2.79 -2.47
C ASP A 130 -0.63 1.71 -3.05
N ILE A 131 0.68 1.83 -2.82
CA ILE A 131 1.66 0.80 -3.17
C ILE A 131 1.35 -0.49 -2.40
N SER A 132 1.16 -0.41 -1.07
CA SER A 132 0.86 -1.59 -0.27
C SER A 132 -0.41 -2.30 -0.73
N VAL A 133 -1.46 -1.54 -1.07
CA VAL A 133 -2.71 -2.09 -1.62
C VAL A 133 -2.49 -2.72 -3.00
N ALA A 134 -1.73 -2.07 -3.88
CA ALA A 134 -1.44 -2.61 -5.21
C ALA A 134 -0.69 -3.95 -5.12
N LEU A 135 0.38 -4.03 -4.31
CA LEU A 135 1.12 -5.27 -4.08
C LEU A 135 0.23 -6.36 -3.49
N HIS A 136 -0.59 -6.01 -2.49
CA HIS A 136 -1.52 -6.95 -1.85
C HIS A 136 -2.56 -7.50 -2.83
N LEU A 137 -3.24 -6.64 -3.59
CA LEU A 137 -4.29 -7.05 -4.52
C LEU A 137 -3.76 -7.85 -5.70
N LEU A 138 -2.61 -7.44 -6.26
CA LEU A 138 -1.98 -8.12 -7.39
C LEU A 138 -1.21 -9.38 -6.96
N GLY A 139 -0.82 -9.49 -5.69
CA GLY A 139 -0.17 -10.68 -5.12
C GLY A 139 1.24 -10.93 -5.67
N ASP A 140 1.91 -9.88 -6.14
CA ASP A 140 3.23 -9.98 -6.79
C ASP A 140 4.00 -8.67 -6.59
N SER A 141 5.33 -8.70 -6.82
CA SER A 141 6.19 -7.52 -6.79
C SER A 141 6.44 -7.01 -8.20
N PRO A 142 6.47 -5.68 -8.42
CA PRO A 142 6.76 -5.12 -9.72
C PRO A 142 8.21 -5.36 -10.12
N VAL A 143 8.44 -5.53 -11.42
CA VAL A 143 9.79 -5.68 -12.00
C VAL A 143 10.39 -4.35 -12.42
N GLU A 144 9.58 -3.31 -12.54
CA GLU A 144 9.99 -1.97 -12.97
C GLU A 144 9.08 -0.91 -12.36
N VAL A 145 9.67 0.21 -11.97
CA VAL A 145 8.98 1.39 -11.43
C VAL A 145 9.41 2.64 -12.21
N ALA A 146 8.44 3.44 -12.63
CA ALA A 146 8.67 4.79 -13.18
C ALA A 146 7.86 5.81 -12.40
N ALA A 147 8.43 6.99 -12.14
CA ALA A 147 7.75 8.07 -11.45
C ALA A 147 8.06 9.42 -12.10
N GLN A 148 7.02 10.26 -12.24
CA GLN A 148 7.14 11.63 -12.70
C GLN A 148 6.56 12.56 -11.63
N GLY A 149 7.34 13.55 -11.21
CA GLY A 149 6.98 14.49 -10.17
C GLY A 149 7.03 15.94 -10.64
N PHE A 150 6.22 16.78 -9.99
CA PHE A 150 6.11 18.20 -10.32
C PHE A 150 6.09 19.03 -9.04
N CYS A 151 6.87 20.13 -9.06
CA CYS A 151 7.03 21.08 -7.95
C CYS A 151 6.33 22.37 -8.30
N TYR A 152 5.12 22.59 -7.83
CA TYR A 152 4.36 23.82 -8.07
C TYR A 152 4.45 24.79 -6.90
N LEU A 153 4.38 24.29 -5.67
CA LEU A 153 4.42 25.10 -4.44
C LEU A 153 5.84 25.31 -3.93
N GLN A 154 6.68 24.28 -3.96
CA GLN A 154 8.02 24.30 -3.37
C GLN A 154 9.11 24.25 -4.43
N GLN A 155 8.98 25.05 -5.50
CA GLN A 155 9.89 25.07 -6.64
C GLN A 155 11.37 25.28 -6.27
N ARG A 156 11.66 26.06 -5.21
CA ARG A 156 13.05 26.33 -4.78
C ARG A 156 13.70 25.16 -4.08
N SER A 157 12.93 24.36 -3.37
CA SER A 157 13.41 23.17 -2.64
C SER A 157 13.34 21.90 -3.48
N GLY A 158 12.66 21.93 -4.64
CA GLY A 158 12.52 20.77 -5.51
C GLY A 158 11.71 19.63 -4.90
N ILE A 159 10.79 19.96 -3.97
CA ILE A 159 9.94 18.96 -3.32
C ILE A 159 8.67 18.80 -4.13
N GLU A 160 8.41 17.60 -4.64
CA GLU A 160 7.28 17.31 -5.52
C GLU A 160 5.95 17.33 -4.75
N ASP A 161 5.02 18.16 -5.24
CA ASP A 161 3.66 18.29 -4.72
C ASP A 161 2.70 17.28 -5.36
N VAL A 162 3.02 16.86 -6.58
CA VAL A 162 2.24 15.94 -7.42
C VAL A 162 3.16 14.89 -7.98
N VAL A 163 2.81 13.60 -7.82
CA VAL A 163 3.59 12.50 -8.38
C VAL A 163 2.68 11.46 -9.03
N PHE A 164 3.08 11.01 -10.21
CA PHE A 164 2.49 9.91 -10.96
C PHE A 164 3.47 8.74 -10.96
N LEU A 165 3.03 7.57 -10.48
CA LEU A 165 3.83 6.35 -10.49
C LEU A 165 3.23 5.32 -11.43
N THR A 166 4.09 4.55 -12.07
CA THR A 166 3.74 3.36 -12.84
C THR A 166 4.56 2.18 -12.33
N LEU A 167 3.86 1.14 -11.88
CA LEU A 167 4.46 -0.14 -11.50
C LEU A 167 4.16 -1.14 -12.61
N ARG A 168 5.16 -1.84 -13.11
CA ARG A 168 5.02 -2.90 -14.13
C ARG A 168 5.37 -4.25 -13.54
N PHE A 169 4.54 -5.24 -13.80
CA PHE A 169 4.70 -6.62 -13.33
C PHE A 169 5.18 -7.53 -14.47
N ALA A 170 5.85 -8.61 -14.11
CA ALA A 170 6.46 -9.52 -15.09
C ALA A 170 5.46 -10.15 -16.06
N ASP A 171 4.22 -10.35 -15.63
CA ASP A 171 3.13 -10.94 -16.44
C ASP A 171 2.36 -9.92 -17.29
N GLY A 172 2.83 -8.67 -17.36
CA GLY A 172 2.25 -7.58 -18.15
C GLY A 172 1.17 -6.78 -17.42
N ARG A 173 0.82 -7.13 -16.19
CA ARG A 173 -0.04 -6.27 -15.34
C ARG A 173 0.66 -4.95 -15.04
N ALA A 174 -0.14 -3.91 -14.72
CA ALA A 174 0.38 -2.62 -14.32
C ALA A 174 -0.44 -2.01 -13.18
N ALA A 175 0.17 -1.13 -12.39
CA ALA A 175 -0.53 -0.24 -11.48
C ALA A 175 -0.10 1.21 -11.74
N HIS A 176 -1.09 2.12 -11.80
CA HIS A 176 -0.88 3.56 -11.86
C HIS A 176 -1.35 4.19 -10.57
N ILE A 177 -0.49 4.99 -9.95
CA ILE A 177 -0.78 5.66 -8.68
C ILE A 177 -0.55 7.15 -8.88
N HIS A 178 -1.57 7.96 -8.59
CA HIS A 178 -1.50 9.41 -8.60
C HIS A 178 -1.67 9.94 -7.18
N VAL A 179 -0.68 10.67 -6.70
CA VAL A 179 -0.70 11.33 -5.40
C VAL A 179 -0.49 12.82 -5.54
N SER A 180 -1.23 13.62 -4.79
CA SER A 180 -1.15 15.08 -4.88
C SER A 180 -1.58 15.76 -3.58
N TRP A 181 -0.89 16.86 -3.24
CA TRP A 181 -1.30 17.79 -2.18
C TRP A 181 -2.10 18.98 -2.69
N LEU A 182 -2.28 19.11 -4.01
CA LEU A 182 -2.81 20.33 -4.65
C LEU A 182 -4.28 20.24 -5.03
N ASP A 183 -4.89 19.09 -4.94
CA ASP A 183 -6.26 18.89 -5.39
C ASP A 183 -7.28 19.45 -4.37
N PRO A 184 -8.10 20.43 -4.73
CA PRO A 184 -9.15 20.94 -3.85
C PRO A 184 -10.24 19.92 -3.56
N HIS A 185 -10.47 19.00 -4.48
CA HIS A 185 -11.36 17.86 -4.28
C HIS A 185 -10.57 16.68 -3.71
N LYS A 186 -10.97 16.24 -2.50
CA LYS A 186 -10.36 15.08 -1.89
C LYS A 186 -10.85 13.82 -2.59
N ASP A 187 -9.92 13.10 -3.24
CA ASP A 187 -10.17 11.82 -3.90
C ASP A 187 -9.30 10.73 -3.25
N ARG A 188 -9.91 9.62 -2.88
CA ARG A 188 -9.28 8.39 -2.41
C ARG A 188 -9.95 7.24 -3.08
N SER A 189 -9.58 7.00 -4.31
CA SER A 189 -10.21 5.99 -5.16
C SER A 189 -9.22 4.97 -5.66
N LEU A 190 -9.72 3.75 -5.86
CA LEU A 190 -8.99 2.62 -6.39
C LEU A 190 -9.87 1.90 -7.39
N THR A 191 -9.33 1.57 -8.56
CA THR A 191 -10.02 0.81 -9.60
C THR A 191 -9.16 -0.39 -9.99
N VAL A 192 -9.77 -1.58 -9.99
CA VAL A 192 -9.15 -2.79 -10.54
C VAL A 192 -9.93 -3.21 -11.77
N VAL A 193 -9.26 -3.31 -12.89
CA VAL A 193 -9.81 -3.74 -14.17
C VAL A 193 -9.38 -5.17 -14.45
N GLY A 194 -10.35 -6.05 -14.54
CA GLY A 194 -10.17 -7.43 -14.95
C GLY A 194 -10.70 -7.68 -16.36
N SER A 195 -10.41 -8.85 -16.92
CA SER A 195 -10.86 -9.26 -18.26
C SER A 195 -12.37 -9.48 -18.35
N ARG A 196 -13.04 -9.70 -17.19
CA ARG A 196 -14.50 -9.91 -17.14
C ARG A 196 -15.24 -8.77 -16.50
N LYS A 197 -14.75 -8.24 -15.38
CA LYS A 197 -15.42 -7.21 -14.59
C LYS A 197 -14.41 -6.18 -14.11
N MET A 198 -14.92 -5.02 -13.75
CA MET A 198 -14.16 -3.96 -13.09
C MET A 198 -14.76 -3.70 -11.71
N VAL A 199 -13.93 -3.44 -10.72
CA VAL A 199 -14.36 -2.96 -9.40
C VAL A 199 -13.73 -1.61 -9.11
N THR A 200 -14.54 -0.69 -8.59
CA THR A 200 -14.08 0.60 -8.07
C THR A 200 -14.32 0.67 -6.57
N PHE A 201 -13.35 1.20 -5.85
CA PHE A 201 -13.45 1.56 -4.45
C PHE A 201 -13.30 3.06 -4.31
N ASP A 202 -14.24 3.70 -3.61
CA ASP A 202 -14.22 5.12 -3.28
C ASP A 202 -14.33 5.28 -1.75
N ASP A 203 -13.21 5.58 -1.11
CA ASP A 203 -13.16 5.75 0.35
C ASP A 203 -13.90 7.01 0.81
N MET A 204 -14.13 7.97 -0.08
CA MET A 204 -14.85 9.20 0.23
C MET A 204 -16.37 9.02 0.20
N SER A 205 -16.87 7.97 -0.47
CA SER A 205 -18.30 7.65 -0.49
C SER A 205 -18.76 7.16 0.90
N ALA A 206 -19.87 7.70 1.39
CA ALA A 206 -20.42 7.32 2.69
C ALA A 206 -21.15 5.97 2.64
N THR A 207 -21.79 5.64 1.52
CA THR A 207 -22.72 4.50 1.42
C THR A 207 -22.34 3.50 0.35
N GLU A 208 -21.82 3.95 -0.80
CA GLU A 208 -21.53 3.14 -1.97
C GLU A 208 -20.04 3.06 -2.23
N LYS A 209 -19.29 2.56 -1.23
CA LYS A 209 -17.83 2.53 -1.32
C LYS A 209 -17.31 1.61 -2.42
N LEU A 210 -18.04 0.55 -2.77
CA LEU A 210 -17.70 -0.38 -3.83
C LEU A 210 -18.75 -0.36 -4.94
N ARG A 211 -18.28 -0.42 -6.20
CA ARG A 211 -19.12 -0.68 -7.37
C ARG A 211 -18.45 -1.70 -8.25
N VAL A 212 -19.18 -2.74 -8.63
CA VAL A 212 -18.73 -3.78 -9.56
C VAL A 212 -19.45 -3.58 -10.88
N TYR A 213 -18.70 -3.42 -11.95
CA TYR A 213 -19.22 -3.25 -13.29
C TYR A 213 -19.07 -4.56 -14.04
N ASP A 214 -20.17 -5.23 -14.36
CA ASP A 214 -20.19 -6.39 -15.25
C ASP A 214 -20.24 -5.92 -16.70
N LYS A 215 -19.23 -5.18 -17.11
CA LYS A 215 -19.05 -4.64 -18.45
C LYS A 215 -17.64 -4.98 -18.93
N GLY A 216 -17.49 -5.26 -20.20
CA GLY A 216 -16.19 -5.65 -20.75
C GLY A 216 -16.23 -5.83 -22.26
N VAL A 217 -15.17 -6.41 -22.77
CA VAL A 217 -15.01 -6.77 -24.18
C VAL A 217 -14.86 -8.28 -24.25
N ASP A 218 -15.79 -8.95 -24.91
CA ASP A 218 -15.73 -10.38 -25.19
C ASP A 218 -15.06 -10.61 -26.56
N GLY A 219 -14.44 -11.77 -26.72
CA GLY A 219 -13.76 -12.14 -27.98
C GLY A 219 -12.27 -11.77 -28.03
N VAL A 220 -11.71 -11.18 -26.97
CA VAL A 220 -10.27 -10.81 -26.93
C VAL A 220 -9.35 -12.01 -27.17
N GLU A 221 -9.71 -13.18 -26.66
CA GLU A 221 -8.95 -14.43 -26.85
C GLU A 221 -8.91 -14.91 -28.30
N GLN A 222 -9.83 -14.44 -29.13
CA GLN A 222 -9.91 -14.78 -30.55
C GLN A 222 -9.01 -13.88 -31.41
N LEU A 223 -8.53 -12.75 -30.87
CA LEU A 223 -7.71 -11.79 -31.63
C LEU A 223 -6.39 -12.42 -32.09
N ASP A 224 -5.74 -13.19 -31.23
CA ASP A 224 -4.45 -13.83 -31.54
C ASP A 224 -4.57 -14.94 -32.61
N GLN A 225 -5.77 -15.45 -32.85
CA GLN A 225 -6.08 -16.50 -33.82
C GLN A 225 -6.78 -15.95 -35.05
N ALA A 226 -7.07 -14.66 -35.09
CA ALA A 226 -7.82 -14.03 -36.16
C ALA A 226 -6.97 -13.90 -37.43
N PRO A 227 -7.56 -14.12 -38.61
CA PRO A 227 -6.85 -13.87 -39.85
C PRO A 227 -6.54 -12.38 -40.03
N PRO A 228 -5.44 -12.01 -40.71
CA PRO A 228 -4.98 -10.62 -40.83
C PRO A 228 -5.98 -9.62 -41.43
N TYR A 229 -7.02 -10.14 -42.09
CA TYR A 229 -8.08 -9.34 -42.74
C TYR A 229 -9.38 -9.24 -41.92
N ALA A 230 -9.46 -9.93 -40.77
CA ALA A 230 -10.63 -9.80 -39.90
C ALA A 230 -10.65 -8.41 -39.23
N SER A 231 -11.79 -7.76 -39.24
CA SER A 231 -11.94 -6.48 -38.55
C SER A 231 -12.15 -6.69 -37.08
N TYR A 232 -11.60 -5.80 -36.23
CA TYR A 232 -11.85 -5.82 -34.80
C TYR A 232 -13.36 -5.77 -34.44
N ALA A 233 -14.16 -5.09 -35.25
CA ALA A 233 -15.61 -4.99 -35.07
C ALA A 233 -16.35 -6.32 -35.24
N GLU A 234 -15.75 -7.28 -35.98
CA GLU A 234 -16.33 -8.61 -36.18
C GLU A 234 -15.93 -9.59 -35.07
N LEU A 235 -14.80 -9.34 -34.40
CA LEU A 235 -14.23 -10.23 -33.41
C LEU A 235 -14.58 -9.82 -31.97
N LEU A 236 -14.75 -8.52 -31.71
CA LEU A 236 -14.98 -7.99 -30.39
C LEU A 236 -16.44 -7.59 -30.20
N THR A 237 -17.02 -8.07 -29.10
CA THR A 237 -18.38 -7.68 -28.67
C THR A 237 -18.28 -6.91 -27.36
N LEU A 238 -18.88 -5.71 -27.33
CA LEU A 238 -19.04 -4.94 -26.10
C LEU A 238 -20.14 -5.60 -25.25
N ARG A 239 -19.77 -6.11 -24.10
CA ARG A 239 -20.70 -6.63 -23.12
C ARG A 239 -21.22 -5.52 -22.23
N SER A 240 -22.54 -5.32 -22.24
CA SER A 240 -23.25 -4.37 -21.36
C SER A 240 -24.01 -5.17 -20.31
N GLY A 241 -23.49 -5.19 -19.09
CA GLY A 241 -24.10 -5.86 -17.95
C GLY A 241 -24.41 -4.86 -16.82
N ASP A 242 -24.72 -5.41 -15.66
CA ASP A 242 -25.18 -4.67 -14.49
C ASP A 242 -24.04 -3.92 -13.79
N VAL A 243 -24.42 -2.94 -12.97
CA VAL A 243 -23.59 -2.34 -11.94
C VAL A 243 -24.12 -2.78 -10.59
N VAL A 244 -23.30 -3.50 -9.84
CA VAL A 244 -23.66 -4.03 -8.52
C VAL A 244 -22.91 -3.22 -7.45
N ILE A 245 -23.64 -2.83 -6.40
CA ILE A 245 -23.10 -2.18 -5.20
C ILE A 245 -23.10 -3.21 -4.08
N PRO A 246 -21.95 -3.88 -3.79
CA PRO A 246 -21.89 -4.88 -2.73
C PRO A 246 -22.05 -4.23 -1.36
N HIS A 247 -22.79 -4.88 -0.49
CA HIS A 247 -22.84 -4.52 0.92
C HIS A 247 -21.64 -5.09 1.65
N VAL A 248 -20.81 -4.22 2.22
CA VAL A 248 -19.68 -4.61 3.06
C VAL A 248 -19.90 -4.10 4.47
N ALA A 249 -19.86 -4.99 5.45
CA ALA A 249 -19.97 -4.62 6.86
C ALA A 249 -18.70 -3.83 7.28
N MET A 250 -18.87 -2.53 7.51
CA MET A 250 -17.76 -1.66 7.86
C MET A 250 -17.33 -1.83 9.32
N LYS A 251 -16.02 -1.91 9.53
CA LYS A 251 -15.35 -1.85 10.82
C LYS A 251 -14.22 -0.85 10.72
N GLU A 252 -13.85 -0.24 11.83
CA GLU A 252 -12.74 0.73 11.87
C GLU A 252 -11.40 0.04 11.55
N PRO A 253 -10.72 0.41 10.46
CA PRO A 253 -9.49 -0.28 10.04
C PRO A 253 -8.37 -0.24 11.09
N LEU A 254 -8.24 0.86 11.85
CA LEU A 254 -7.24 0.96 12.91
C LEU A 254 -7.52 -0.02 14.05
N ALA A 255 -8.78 -0.19 14.42
CA ALA A 255 -9.15 -1.17 15.45
C ALA A 255 -8.86 -2.60 14.97
N LEU A 256 -9.14 -2.92 13.70
CA LEU A 256 -8.81 -4.22 13.10
C LEU A 256 -7.30 -4.46 13.07
N LEU A 257 -6.52 -3.45 12.69
CA LEU A 257 -5.06 -3.51 12.66
C LEU A 257 -4.48 -3.76 14.05
N CYS A 258 -4.91 -2.99 15.07
CA CYS A 258 -4.44 -3.16 16.45
C CYS A 258 -4.79 -4.55 17.01
N GLN A 259 -6.02 -5.02 16.75
CA GLN A 259 -6.45 -6.36 17.18
C GLN A 259 -5.61 -7.43 16.49
N HIS A 260 -5.40 -7.31 15.18
CA HIS A 260 -4.59 -8.26 14.42
C HIS A 260 -3.14 -8.33 14.95
N PHE A 261 -2.54 -7.19 15.30
CA PHE A 261 -1.22 -7.18 15.89
C PHE A 261 -1.18 -7.91 17.23
N ALA A 262 -2.15 -7.63 18.12
CA ALA A 262 -2.26 -8.32 19.39
C ALA A 262 -2.44 -9.85 19.20
N ASP A 263 -3.33 -10.27 18.30
CA ASP A 263 -3.57 -11.68 17.99
C ASP A 263 -2.29 -12.35 17.44
N CYS A 264 -1.51 -11.67 16.60
CA CYS A 264 -0.23 -12.18 16.09
C CYS A 264 0.82 -12.34 17.20
N VAL A 265 0.86 -11.42 18.16
CA VAL A 265 1.74 -11.52 19.34
C VAL A 265 1.34 -12.71 20.19
N ASP A 266 0.05 -12.88 20.47
CA ASP A 266 -0.46 -13.95 21.34
C ASP A 266 -0.33 -15.33 20.72
N THR A 267 -0.56 -15.46 19.41
CA THR A 267 -0.57 -16.75 18.69
C THR A 267 0.76 -17.12 18.05
N GLY A 268 1.69 -16.17 17.91
CA GLY A 268 2.91 -16.34 17.14
C GLY A 268 2.69 -16.34 15.62
N SER A 269 1.48 -16.03 15.13
CA SER A 269 1.18 -16.01 13.69
C SER A 269 1.89 -14.85 12.98
N LYS A 270 2.10 -15.02 11.67
CA LYS A 270 2.69 -13.97 10.82
C LYS A 270 1.68 -12.83 10.60
N PRO A 271 2.07 -11.54 10.82
CA PRO A 271 1.21 -10.43 10.52
C PRO A 271 0.87 -10.29 9.03
N LEU A 272 -0.33 -9.83 8.70
CA LEU A 272 -0.74 -9.51 7.32
C LEU A 272 0.18 -8.46 6.68
N THR A 273 0.60 -7.48 7.46
CA THR A 273 1.52 -6.42 7.04
C THR A 273 2.86 -6.58 7.75
N ASP A 274 3.49 -7.73 7.55
CA ASP A 274 4.77 -8.04 8.19
C ASP A 274 5.92 -7.17 7.68
N GLY A 275 7.07 -7.26 8.34
CA GLY A 275 8.25 -6.50 7.96
C GLY A 275 8.72 -6.77 6.53
N VAL A 276 8.56 -8.00 6.01
CA VAL A 276 8.95 -8.35 4.63
C VAL A 276 8.11 -7.56 3.62
N GLY A 277 6.78 -7.54 3.78
CA GLY A 277 5.90 -6.72 2.96
C GLY A 277 6.22 -5.22 3.10
N GLY A 278 6.62 -4.77 4.30
CA GLY A 278 7.09 -3.40 4.53
C GLY A 278 8.35 -3.06 3.73
N VAL A 279 9.33 -3.97 3.67
CA VAL A 279 10.55 -3.83 2.84
C VAL A 279 10.18 -3.73 1.34
N GLU A 280 9.24 -4.53 0.87
CA GLU A 280 8.81 -4.49 -0.53
C GLU A 280 8.20 -3.14 -0.91
N VAL A 281 7.32 -2.60 -0.08
CA VAL A 281 6.77 -1.24 -0.27
C VAL A 281 7.89 -0.20 -0.29
N LEU A 282 8.86 -0.31 0.61
CA LEU A 282 9.99 0.61 0.69
C LEU A 282 10.91 0.53 -0.54
N ARG A 283 11.17 -0.67 -1.07
CA ARG A 283 11.93 -0.85 -2.32
C ARG A 283 11.26 -0.17 -3.51
N VAL A 284 9.94 -0.27 -3.61
CA VAL A 284 9.16 0.45 -4.64
C VAL A 284 9.29 1.96 -4.47
N LEU A 285 9.19 2.48 -3.23
CA LEU A 285 9.35 3.90 -2.94
C LEU A 285 10.76 4.41 -3.29
N ALA A 286 11.79 3.65 -2.92
CA ALA A 286 13.19 4.00 -3.21
C ALA A 286 13.47 4.01 -4.72
N ALA A 287 12.96 3.03 -5.46
CA ALA A 287 13.06 2.99 -6.92
C ALA A 287 12.28 4.13 -7.58
N ALA A 288 11.10 4.47 -7.07
CA ALA A 288 10.32 5.61 -7.54
C ALA A 288 11.06 6.94 -7.30
N GLN A 289 11.74 7.09 -6.16
CA GLN A 289 12.57 8.26 -5.86
C GLN A 289 13.75 8.36 -6.85
N GLN A 290 14.44 7.25 -7.13
CA GLN A 290 15.50 7.22 -8.14
C GLN A 290 14.97 7.58 -9.53
N SER A 291 13.76 7.15 -9.86
CA SER A 291 13.11 7.52 -11.12
C SER A 291 12.83 9.02 -11.20
N LEU A 292 12.30 9.64 -10.13
CA LEU A 292 12.12 11.09 -10.05
C LEU A 292 13.43 11.84 -10.30
N GLU A 293 14.50 11.45 -9.61
CA GLU A 293 15.84 12.05 -9.72
C GLU A 293 16.47 11.85 -11.11
N SER A 294 16.07 10.78 -11.82
CA SER A 294 16.51 10.46 -13.18
C SER A 294 15.59 11.04 -14.27
N GLY A 295 14.70 11.98 -13.92
CA GLY A 295 13.78 12.60 -14.88
C GLY A 295 12.70 11.67 -15.41
N GLY A 296 12.26 10.70 -14.60
CA GLY A 296 11.18 9.78 -14.93
C GLY A 296 11.64 8.50 -15.64
N GLN A 297 12.94 8.22 -15.67
CA GLN A 297 13.44 6.98 -16.27
C GLN A 297 12.97 5.77 -15.45
N PRO A 298 12.54 4.68 -16.12
CA PRO A 298 12.18 3.46 -15.44
C PRO A 298 13.36 2.84 -14.68
N ILE A 299 13.11 2.43 -13.45
CA ILE A 299 14.08 1.74 -12.59
C ILE A 299 13.67 0.27 -12.47
N SER A 300 14.60 -0.64 -12.79
CA SER A 300 14.38 -2.07 -12.67
C SER A 300 14.45 -2.50 -11.20
N LEU A 301 13.46 -3.26 -10.77
CA LEU A 301 13.43 -3.98 -9.50
C LEU A 301 13.71 -5.48 -9.67
N ALA A 302 13.99 -5.94 -10.90
CA ALA A 302 14.34 -7.33 -11.16
C ALA A 302 15.51 -7.73 -10.25
N ALA A 303 15.33 -8.83 -9.52
CA ALA A 303 16.17 -9.31 -8.44
C ALA A 303 17.66 -9.04 -8.70
N GLN A 304 18.28 -8.29 -7.81
CA GLN A 304 19.69 -8.53 -7.53
C GLN A 304 19.73 -9.93 -6.90
N ALA A 305 20.03 -10.89 -7.76
CA ALA A 305 20.13 -12.30 -7.42
C ALA A 305 21.27 -12.56 -6.44
#